data_9da3d38d88d06d444145ad1d84b85446
#
_entry.id   9da3d38d88d06d444145ad1d84b85446
#
_cell.length_a   1.000
_cell.length_b   1.000
_cell.length_c   1.000
_cell.angle_alpha   90.00
_cell.angle_beta   90.00
_cell.angle_gamma   90.00
#
_symmetry.space_group_name_H-M   'P 1'
#
loop_
_entity.id
_entity.type
_entity.pdbx_description
1 polymer ?
#
loop_
_entity_poly.entity_id
_entity_poly.type
_entity_poly.pdbx_seq_one_letter_code
_entity_poly.pdbx_strand_id
1 'polypeptide(L)'
;SVLTECIDFERLVSSQVKVFVTATNVHTGKGRVFRNGELTPDVLLASACLPTLFQAIEIDGAPYWDGGYLGNPTITPLVRECQSSDTILIQINPVERNRTPRTSQEIFDRLNEISFNAPLLKELRMIALLRQVADPGQTEGALWAGMRIHRIASDAVRDLGASSKLNAEWDFLCMLRDEGRRSADEFMAQHGSALGNHSSFDLDALLEGT
;
A
#
# COMPACT_ATOMS: atom_id res chain seq x y z
N SER A 1 -5.11 16.51 -19.25
CA SER A 1 -5.09 15.15 -18.66
C SER A 1 -6.04 15.13 -17.47
N VAL A 2 -6.80 14.05 -17.29
CA VAL A 2 -7.71 13.92 -16.15
C VAL A 2 -6.99 14.19 -14.81
N LEU A 3 -5.76 13.74 -14.66
CA LEU A 3 -4.97 14.00 -13.45
C LEU A 3 -4.72 15.49 -13.21
N THR A 4 -4.40 16.25 -14.25
CA THR A 4 -4.17 17.71 -14.12
C THR A 4 -5.46 18.52 -13.94
N GLU A 5 -6.60 17.95 -14.25
CA GLU A 5 -7.92 18.57 -14.03
C GLU A 5 -8.43 18.30 -12.60
N CYS A 6 -8.06 17.13 -12.02
CA CYS A 6 -8.51 16.70 -10.70
C CYS A 6 -7.54 17.03 -9.57
N ILE A 7 -6.24 17.19 -9.86
CA ILE A 7 -5.18 17.38 -8.86
C ILE A 7 -4.47 18.71 -9.10
N ASP A 8 -4.50 19.58 -8.11
CA ASP A 8 -3.71 20.79 -8.05
C ASP A 8 -2.30 20.45 -7.50
N PHE A 9 -1.37 20.19 -8.40
CA PHE A 9 0.00 19.81 -8.05
C PHE A 9 0.77 20.96 -7.37
N GLU A 10 0.49 22.22 -7.70
CA GLU A 10 1.14 23.38 -7.06
C GLU A 10 0.70 23.49 -5.58
N ARG A 11 -0.57 23.33 -5.33
CA ARG A 11 -1.11 23.30 -3.96
C ARG A 11 -0.58 22.11 -3.17
N LEU A 12 -0.35 20.97 -3.83
CA LEU A 12 0.21 19.77 -3.20
C LEU A 12 1.62 20.02 -2.65
N VAL A 13 2.47 20.78 -3.38
CA VAL A 13 3.83 21.13 -2.93
C VAL A 13 3.81 21.87 -1.60
N SER A 14 2.86 22.79 -1.41
CA SER A 14 2.73 23.61 -0.20
C SER A 14 1.86 22.95 0.91
N SER A 15 1.34 21.74 0.68
CA SER A 15 0.46 21.05 1.61
C SER A 15 1.20 20.60 2.87
N GLN A 16 0.54 20.74 4.02
CA GLN A 16 1.00 20.15 5.28
C GLN A 16 0.82 18.62 5.33
N VAL A 17 -0.08 18.09 4.49
CA VAL A 17 -0.25 16.64 4.32
C VAL A 17 0.91 16.11 3.48
N LYS A 18 1.68 15.21 4.07
CA LYS A 18 2.78 14.54 3.36
C LYS A 18 2.22 13.41 2.50
N VAL A 19 2.57 13.43 1.23
CA VAL A 19 2.20 12.40 0.27
C VAL A 19 3.46 11.70 -0.22
N PHE A 20 3.45 10.37 -0.16
CA PHE A 20 4.53 9.52 -0.65
C PHE A 20 4.00 8.59 -1.72
N VAL A 21 4.65 8.61 -2.87
CA VAL A 21 4.31 7.75 -4.01
C VAL A 21 5.55 6.95 -4.38
N THR A 22 5.40 5.63 -4.50
CA THR A 22 6.53 4.74 -4.83
C THR A 22 6.39 4.26 -6.26
N ALA A 23 7.50 4.27 -7.01
CA ALA A 23 7.62 3.60 -8.30
C ALA A 23 8.91 2.76 -8.34
N THR A 24 8.90 1.71 -9.14
CA THR A 24 10.02 0.78 -9.30
C THR A 24 10.87 1.20 -10.49
N ASN A 25 12.13 1.53 -10.26
CA ASN A 25 13.09 1.81 -11.34
C ASN A 25 13.42 0.52 -12.08
N VAL A 26 13.15 0.49 -13.39
CA VAL A 26 13.28 -0.71 -14.23
C VAL A 26 14.72 -1.16 -14.38
N HIS A 27 15.66 -0.20 -14.48
CA HIS A 27 17.07 -0.52 -14.70
C HIS A 27 17.75 -1.06 -13.45
N THR A 28 17.38 -0.54 -12.26
CA THR A 28 18.08 -0.88 -11.01
C THR A 28 17.33 -1.88 -10.14
N GLY A 29 16.05 -2.11 -10.43
CA GLY A 29 15.16 -2.91 -9.59
C GLY A 29 14.94 -2.30 -8.20
N LYS A 30 15.17 -0.99 -8.00
CA LYS A 30 15.00 -0.31 -6.72
C LYS A 30 13.76 0.57 -6.71
N GLY A 31 13.11 0.67 -5.56
CA GLY A 31 12.03 1.63 -5.32
C GLY A 31 12.56 3.05 -5.19
N ARG A 32 11.87 4.00 -5.83
CA ARG A 32 12.03 5.44 -5.58
C ARG A 32 10.75 5.95 -4.93
N VAL A 33 10.90 6.62 -3.80
CA VAL A 33 9.79 7.30 -3.12
C VAL A 33 9.81 8.76 -3.53
N PHE A 34 8.75 9.20 -4.18
CA PHE A 34 8.51 10.58 -4.55
C PHE A 34 7.70 11.29 -3.47
N ARG A 35 8.04 12.53 -3.16
CA ARG A 35 7.41 13.39 -2.15
C ARG A 35 6.67 14.53 -2.79
N ASN A 36 5.87 15.27 -2.03
CA ASN A 36 5.02 16.37 -2.49
C ASN A 36 5.63 17.22 -3.62
N GLY A 37 6.88 17.68 -3.45
CA GLY A 37 7.57 18.54 -4.44
C GLY A 37 8.03 17.81 -5.72
N GLU A 38 8.00 16.49 -5.73
CA GLU A 38 8.40 15.66 -6.86
C GLU A 38 7.20 15.06 -7.61
N LEU A 39 5.98 15.24 -7.06
CA LEU A 39 4.78 14.63 -7.63
C LEU A 39 4.35 15.32 -8.90
N THR A 40 4.23 14.56 -9.97
CA THR A 40 3.75 14.96 -11.29
C THR A 40 2.73 13.94 -11.79
N PRO A 41 1.94 14.24 -12.84
CA PRO A 41 1.10 13.23 -13.47
C PRO A 41 1.86 11.96 -13.86
N ASP A 42 3.11 12.09 -14.36
CA ASP A 42 3.93 10.96 -14.78
C ASP A 42 4.35 10.09 -13.59
N VAL A 43 4.63 10.69 -12.43
CA VAL A 43 4.92 9.93 -11.19
C VAL A 43 3.71 9.10 -10.76
N LEU A 44 2.50 9.67 -10.82
CA LEU A 44 1.27 8.93 -10.49
C LEU A 44 1.01 7.81 -11.50
N LEU A 45 1.19 8.07 -12.78
CA LEU A 45 1.05 7.06 -13.83
C LEU A 45 2.10 5.95 -13.68
N ALA A 46 3.35 6.29 -13.38
CA ALA A 46 4.43 5.33 -13.15
C ALA A 46 4.12 4.42 -11.95
N SER A 47 3.60 4.98 -10.85
CA SER A 47 3.26 4.23 -9.64
C SER A 47 2.14 3.20 -9.84
N ALA A 48 1.35 3.34 -10.91
CA ALA A 48 0.26 2.43 -11.29
C ALA A 48 0.54 1.70 -12.63
N CYS A 49 1.75 1.82 -13.16
CA CYS A 49 2.13 1.26 -14.45
C CYS A 49 2.49 -0.23 -14.34
N LEU A 50 1.51 -1.11 -14.56
CA LEU A 50 1.71 -2.55 -14.54
C LEU A 50 2.57 -3.01 -15.73
N PRO A 51 3.73 -3.67 -15.51
CA PRO A 51 4.67 -4.04 -16.58
C PRO A 51 4.10 -5.03 -17.59
N THR A 52 3.07 -5.79 -17.19
CA THR A 52 2.40 -6.76 -18.08
C THR A 52 1.38 -6.12 -19.03
N LEU A 53 1.02 -4.86 -18.82
CA LEU A 53 0.01 -4.13 -19.58
C LEU A 53 0.55 -2.89 -20.28
N PHE A 54 1.56 -2.23 -19.70
CA PHE A 54 2.03 -0.93 -20.15
C PHE A 54 3.55 -0.87 -20.21
N GLN A 55 4.05 -0.05 -21.15
CA GLN A 55 5.47 0.31 -21.19
C GLN A 55 5.81 1.20 -19.99
N ALA A 56 7.08 1.15 -19.57
CA ALA A 56 7.55 1.97 -18.46
C ALA A 56 7.39 3.48 -18.74
N ILE A 57 7.08 4.23 -17.70
CA ILE A 57 7.02 5.70 -17.75
C ILE A 57 8.42 6.24 -17.46
N GLU A 58 8.90 7.14 -18.30
CA GLU A 58 10.19 7.79 -18.12
C GLU A 58 10.08 9.03 -17.22
N ILE A 59 10.88 9.07 -16.15
CA ILE A 59 10.98 10.21 -15.24
C ILE A 59 12.47 10.49 -15.01
N ASP A 60 12.89 11.71 -15.26
CA ASP A 60 14.27 12.18 -15.13
C ASP A 60 15.29 11.26 -15.87
N GLY A 61 14.92 10.76 -17.07
CA GLY A 61 15.76 9.89 -17.89
C GLY A 61 15.87 8.45 -17.40
N ALA A 62 15.01 8.00 -16.49
CA ALA A 62 14.94 6.63 -16.01
C ALA A 62 13.53 6.06 -16.16
N PRO A 63 13.39 4.78 -16.60
CA PRO A 63 12.09 4.14 -16.74
C PRO A 63 11.58 3.59 -15.40
N TYR A 64 10.26 3.74 -15.17
CA TYR A 64 9.61 3.28 -13.94
C TYR A 64 8.35 2.46 -14.23
N TRP A 65 8.12 1.48 -13.39
CA TRP A 65 6.92 0.69 -13.25
C TRP A 65 6.27 0.85 -11.88
N ASP A 66 5.12 0.20 -11.70
CA ASP A 66 4.35 0.17 -10.47
C ASP A 66 5.23 -0.09 -9.24
N GLY A 67 5.06 0.74 -8.21
CA GLY A 67 5.80 0.64 -6.96
C GLY A 67 5.45 -0.57 -6.11
N GLY A 68 4.28 -1.17 -6.34
CA GLY A 68 3.79 -2.32 -5.59
C GLY A 68 4.67 -3.57 -5.66
N TYR A 69 5.59 -3.65 -6.63
CA TYR A 69 6.57 -4.74 -6.69
C TYR A 69 7.65 -4.65 -5.60
N LEU A 70 7.87 -3.46 -5.01
CA LEU A 70 8.91 -3.25 -3.99
C LEU A 70 8.38 -2.75 -2.66
N GLY A 71 7.23 -2.06 -2.67
CA GLY A 71 6.59 -1.56 -1.47
C GLY A 71 5.11 -1.30 -1.71
N ASN A 72 4.24 -2.06 -1.07
CA ASN A 72 2.79 -1.97 -1.25
C ASN A 72 2.04 -2.02 0.09
N PRO A 73 2.07 -0.94 0.85
CA PRO A 73 2.80 0.32 0.67
C PRO A 73 4.27 0.25 1.10
N THR A 74 5.05 1.30 0.82
CA THR A 74 6.35 1.55 1.45
C THR A 74 6.12 2.27 2.78
N ILE A 75 6.41 1.63 3.91
CA ILE A 75 6.15 2.16 5.27
C ILE A 75 7.30 3.08 5.73
N THR A 76 8.51 2.87 5.27
CA THR A 76 9.71 3.62 5.69
C THR A 76 9.53 5.15 5.77
N PRO A 77 8.97 5.86 4.77
CA PRO A 77 8.78 7.31 4.87
C PRO A 77 7.80 7.71 5.96
N LEU A 78 6.80 6.88 6.25
CA LEU A 78 5.85 7.15 7.33
C LEU A 78 6.56 7.14 8.69
N VAL A 79 7.42 6.15 8.94
CA VAL A 79 8.19 6.04 10.19
C VAL A 79 9.16 7.19 10.37
N ARG A 80 9.88 7.58 9.31
CA ARG A 80 10.97 8.56 9.39
C ARG A 80 10.52 10.01 9.28
N GLU A 81 9.43 10.28 8.56
CA GLU A 81 9.08 11.63 8.17
C GLU A 81 7.73 12.09 8.73
N CYS A 82 6.90 11.19 9.28
CA CYS A 82 5.63 11.53 9.90
C CYS A 82 5.75 11.61 11.42
N GLN A 83 4.86 12.39 12.04
CA GLN A 83 4.81 12.55 13.49
C GLN A 83 3.91 11.51 14.17
N SER A 84 2.93 10.97 13.41
CA SER A 84 2.02 9.95 13.92
C SER A 84 2.71 8.59 13.95
N SER A 85 2.56 7.89 15.07
CA SER A 85 2.93 6.46 15.14
C SER A 85 1.81 5.54 14.65
N ASP A 86 0.59 6.04 14.44
CA ASP A 86 -0.50 5.24 13.89
C ASP A 86 -0.42 5.17 12.36
N THR A 87 -0.51 3.96 11.83
CA THR A 87 -0.58 3.69 10.40
C THR A 87 -1.81 2.84 10.11
N ILE A 88 -2.71 3.35 9.29
CA ILE A 88 -3.89 2.62 8.81
C ILE A 88 -3.57 2.08 7.42
N LEU A 89 -3.52 0.77 7.28
CA LEU A 89 -3.37 0.06 6.02
C LEU A 89 -4.74 -0.16 5.39
N ILE A 90 -4.96 0.37 4.20
CA ILE A 90 -6.14 0.05 3.40
C ILE A 90 -5.73 -1.04 2.42
N GLN A 91 -6.17 -2.28 2.69
CA GLN A 91 -5.76 -3.46 1.94
C GLN A 91 -6.85 -3.88 0.96
N ILE A 92 -6.55 -3.79 -0.34
CA ILE A 92 -7.45 -4.18 -1.42
C ILE A 92 -7.10 -5.55 -2.04
N ASN A 93 -5.84 -5.99 -1.92
CA ASN A 93 -5.42 -7.29 -2.42
C ASN A 93 -5.49 -8.33 -1.29
N PRO A 94 -6.21 -9.45 -1.46
CA PRO A 94 -6.27 -10.49 -0.44
C PRO A 94 -4.91 -11.19 -0.28
N VAL A 95 -4.51 -11.45 0.96
CA VAL A 95 -3.32 -12.26 1.25
C VAL A 95 -3.63 -13.74 1.04
N GLU A 96 -4.78 -14.16 1.53
CA GLU A 96 -5.20 -15.56 1.52
C GLU A 96 -6.28 -15.83 0.47
N ARG A 97 -6.23 -17.01 -0.11
CA ARG A 97 -7.25 -17.56 -1.02
C ARG A 97 -7.55 -19.00 -0.64
N ASN A 98 -8.83 -19.31 -0.49
CA ASN A 98 -9.27 -20.67 -0.16
C ASN A 98 -9.32 -21.62 -1.37
N ARG A 99 -8.99 -21.10 -2.57
CA ARG A 99 -9.13 -21.82 -3.83
C ARG A 99 -7.77 -21.96 -4.52
N THR A 100 -7.43 -23.18 -4.92
CA THR A 100 -6.24 -23.43 -5.74
C THR A 100 -6.49 -23.01 -7.18
N PRO A 101 -5.69 -22.11 -7.77
CA PRO A 101 -5.83 -21.72 -9.16
C PRO A 101 -5.54 -22.90 -10.10
N ARG A 102 -6.33 -23.04 -11.17
CA ARG A 102 -6.25 -24.16 -12.12
C ARG A 102 -6.07 -23.74 -13.56
N THR A 103 -6.47 -22.53 -13.92
CA THR A 103 -6.27 -21.98 -15.27
C THR A 103 -5.03 -21.08 -15.28
N SER A 104 -4.44 -20.87 -16.47
CA SER A 104 -3.28 -19.98 -16.61
C SER A 104 -3.57 -18.57 -16.10
N GLN A 105 -4.78 -18.06 -16.35
CA GLN A 105 -5.19 -16.75 -15.86
C GLN A 105 -5.27 -16.71 -14.33
N GLU A 106 -5.94 -17.68 -13.71
CA GLU A 106 -6.03 -17.77 -12.23
C GLU A 106 -4.66 -17.90 -11.59
N ILE A 107 -3.73 -18.66 -12.20
CA ILE A 107 -2.35 -18.82 -11.72
C ILE A 107 -1.62 -17.48 -11.81
N PHE A 108 -1.72 -16.78 -12.93
CA PHE A 108 -1.08 -15.49 -13.12
C PHE A 108 -1.62 -14.43 -12.15
N ASP A 109 -2.93 -14.38 -11.95
CA ASP A 109 -3.58 -13.49 -11.00
C ASP A 109 -3.08 -13.76 -9.57
N ARG A 110 -2.98 -15.03 -9.19
CA ARG A 110 -2.47 -15.41 -7.85
C ARG A 110 -0.99 -15.07 -7.67
N LEU A 111 -0.16 -15.27 -8.68
CA LEU A 111 1.26 -14.86 -8.65
C LEU A 111 1.40 -13.35 -8.44
N ASN A 112 0.59 -12.54 -9.13
CA ASN A 112 0.56 -11.10 -8.93
C ASN A 112 0.15 -10.72 -7.50
N GLU A 113 -0.93 -11.32 -6.95
CA GLU A 113 -1.35 -11.06 -5.57
C GLU A 113 -0.26 -11.40 -4.56
N ILE A 114 0.41 -12.54 -4.71
CA ILE A 114 1.51 -12.96 -3.83
C ILE A 114 2.67 -11.98 -3.93
N SER A 115 3.05 -11.57 -5.15
CA SER A 115 4.14 -10.63 -5.38
C SER A 115 3.85 -9.26 -4.77
N PHE A 116 2.63 -8.75 -4.91
CA PHE A 116 2.23 -7.45 -4.35
C PHE A 116 2.08 -7.46 -2.83
N ASN A 117 1.72 -8.59 -2.23
CA ASN A 117 1.59 -8.70 -0.78
C ASN A 117 2.93 -9.01 -0.08
N ALA A 118 3.89 -9.63 -0.78
CA ALA A 118 5.16 -10.06 -0.18
C ALA A 118 5.97 -8.91 0.46
N PRO A 119 6.13 -7.72 -0.16
CA PRO A 119 6.82 -6.59 0.47
C PRO A 119 6.15 -6.14 1.77
N LEU A 120 4.82 -5.98 1.75
CA LEU A 120 4.06 -5.58 2.94
C LEU A 120 4.25 -6.58 4.09
N LEU A 121 4.09 -7.87 3.82
CA LEU A 121 4.24 -8.91 4.86
C LEU A 121 5.65 -8.91 5.44
N LYS A 122 6.69 -8.65 4.64
CA LYS A 122 8.07 -8.53 5.12
C LYS A 122 8.26 -7.30 6.01
N GLU A 123 7.71 -6.14 5.63
CA GLU A 123 7.78 -4.93 6.46
C GLU A 123 7.03 -5.10 7.78
N LEU A 124 5.84 -5.69 7.78
CA LEU A 124 5.07 -5.94 8.99
C LEU A 124 5.78 -6.94 9.92
N ARG A 125 6.38 -8.00 9.38
CA ARG A 125 7.20 -8.95 10.15
C ARG A 125 8.43 -8.28 10.75
N MET A 126 9.08 -7.39 10.01
CA MET A 126 10.20 -6.61 10.52
C MET A 126 9.77 -5.74 11.72
N ILE A 127 8.62 -5.07 11.65
CA ILE A 127 8.07 -4.29 12.76
C ILE A 127 7.81 -5.20 13.96
N ALA A 128 7.19 -6.37 13.75
CA ALA A 128 6.94 -7.34 14.83
C ALA A 128 8.23 -7.79 15.51
N LEU A 129 9.27 -8.12 14.74
CA LEU A 129 10.58 -8.52 15.28
C LEU A 129 11.25 -7.38 16.05
N LEU A 130 11.20 -6.15 15.53
CA LEU A 130 11.79 -4.99 16.19
C LEU A 130 11.12 -4.69 17.53
N ARG A 131 9.82 -4.93 17.66
CA ARG A 131 9.12 -4.82 18.95
C ARG A 131 9.68 -5.74 20.03
N GLN A 132 10.21 -6.92 19.64
CA GLN A 132 10.76 -7.89 20.59
C GLN A 132 12.20 -7.58 20.98
N VAL A 133 12.99 -6.91 20.11
CA VAL A 133 14.45 -6.78 20.28
C VAL A 133 14.95 -5.34 20.35
N ALA A 134 14.13 -4.33 20.02
CA ALA A 134 14.57 -2.94 20.03
C ALA A 134 14.75 -2.42 21.44
N ASP A 135 15.90 -1.79 21.71
CA ASP A 135 16.12 -1.04 22.93
C ASP A 135 15.12 0.13 23.03
N PRO A 136 14.58 0.43 24.22
CA PRO A 136 13.61 1.52 24.43
C PRO A 136 14.20 2.94 24.24
N GLY A 137 15.46 3.07 23.80
CA GLY A 137 16.11 4.35 23.49
C GLY A 137 15.58 4.99 22.19
N GLN A 138 16.04 6.23 21.91
CA GLN A 138 15.68 6.96 20.69
C GLN A 138 16.48 6.47 19.46
N THR A 139 16.42 5.19 19.18
CA THR A 139 17.04 4.59 17.99
C THR A 139 16.01 4.46 16.87
N GLU A 140 16.48 4.32 15.63
CA GLU A 140 15.58 4.04 14.49
C GLU A 140 14.75 2.78 14.74
N GLY A 141 15.34 1.74 15.34
CA GLY A 141 14.64 0.52 15.73
C GLY A 141 13.47 0.78 16.68
N ALA A 142 13.62 1.71 17.63
CA ALA A 142 12.56 2.10 18.56
C ALA A 142 11.40 2.82 17.84
N LEU A 143 11.69 3.66 16.83
CA LEU A 143 10.64 4.29 16.00
C LEU A 143 9.79 3.23 15.28
N TRP A 144 10.45 2.25 14.67
CA TRP A 144 9.77 1.14 14.00
C TRP A 144 8.97 0.28 14.98
N ALA A 145 9.55 -0.06 16.12
CA ALA A 145 8.89 -0.84 17.17
C ALA A 145 7.67 -0.12 17.77
N GLY A 146 7.72 1.22 17.82
CA GLY A 146 6.64 2.07 18.32
C GLY A 146 5.47 2.28 17.37
N MET A 147 5.54 1.78 16.13
CA MET A 147 4.45 1.91 15.15
C MET A 147 3.20 1.15 15.60
N ARG A 148 2.06 1.81 15.57
CA ARG A 148 0.75 1.18 15.77
C ARG A 148 0.12 0.92 14.42
N ILE A 149 -0.13 -0.34 14.13
CA ILE A 149 -0.66 -0.80 12.84
C ILE A 149 -2.14 -1.12 12.97
N HIS A 150 -2.90 -0.60 12.05
CA HIS A 150 -4.32 -0.83 11.88
C HIS A 150 -4.59 -1.29 10.45
N ARG A 151 -5.63 -2.08 10.22
CA ARG A 151 -5.95 -2.58 8.89
C ARG A 151 -7.44 -2.43 8.60
N ILE A 152 -7.75 -1.83 7.46
CA ILE A 152 -9.08 -1.85 6.85
C ILE A 152 -9.00 -2.77 5.63
N ALA A 153 -9.82 -3.80 5.60
CA ALA A 153 -9.92 -4.75 4.50
C ALA A 153 -11.37 -5.18 4.34
N SER A 154 -11.74 -5.63 3.14
CA SER A 154 -13.08 -6.13 2.85
C SER A 154 -13.02 -7.53 2.27
N ASP A 155 -13.88 -8.41 2.77
CA ASP A 155 -14.08 -9.74 2.20
C ASP A 155 -14.84 -9.70 0.87
N ALA A 156 -15.67 -8.67 0.65
CA ALA A 156 -16.41 -8.51 -0.60
C ALA A 156 -15.51 -8.30 -1.82
N VAL A 157 -14.34 -7.68 -1.65
CA VAL A 157 -13.35 -7.53 -2.74
C VAL A 157 -12.46 -8.75 -2.92
N ARG A 158 -12.50 -9.71 -1.99
CA ARG A 158 -11.70 -10.93 -2.06
C ARG A 158 -12.03 -11.79 -3.28
N ASP A 159 -13.29 -11.84 -3.68
CA ASP A 159 -13.75 -12.67 -4.79
C ASP A 159 -13.61 -11.99 -6.15
N LEU A 160 -13.22 -10.72 -6.17
CA LEU A 160 -12.93 -9.99 -7.41
C LEU A 160 -11.64 -10.50 -8.05
N GLY A 161 -11.70 -10.85 -9.32
CA GLY A 161 -10.53 -11.26 -10.11
C GLY A 161 -9.66 -10.07 -10.53
N ALA A 162 -8.44 -10.33 -11.03
CA ALA A 162 -7.54 -9.28 -11.50
C ALA A 162 -8.13 -8.41 -12.63
N SER A 163 -8.99 -8.98 -13.47
CA SER A 163 -9.71 -8.26 -14.52
C SER A 163 -10.58 -7.14 -13.98
N SER A 164 -11.06 -7.24 -12.73
CA SER A 164 -11.86 -6.18 -12.11
C SER A 164 -11.08 -4.87 -11.92
N LYS A 165 -9.75 -4.93 -11.85
CA LYS A 165 -8.88 -3.74 -11.73
C LYS A 165 -8.92 -2.84 -12.96
N LEU A 166 -9.35 -3.36 -14.10
CA LEU A 166 -9.52 -2.62 -15.36
C LEU A 166 -11.00 -2.24 -15.63
N ASN A 167 -11.90 -2.60 -14.73
CA ASN A 167 -13.31 -2.27 -14.88
C ASN A 167 -13.56 -0.81 -14.46
N ALA A 168 -13.85 0.04 -15.44
CA ALA A 168 -14.18 1.45 -15.25
C ALA A 168 -15.69 1.75 -15.30
N GLU A 169 -16.55 0.73 -15.25
CA GLU A 169 -17.99 0.93 -15.23
C GLU A 169 -18.43 1.67 -13.96
N TRP A 170 -19.25 2.70 -14.14
CA TRP A 170 -19.64 3.59 -13.04
C TRP A 170 -20.32 2.88 -11.88
N ASP A 171 -21.22 1.94 -12.17
CA ASP A 171 -21.92 1.18 -11.13
C ASP A 171 -20.95 0.31 -10.32
N PHE A 172 -19.93 -0.25 -10.98
CA PHE A 172 -18.88 -1.01 -10.31
C PHE A 172 -18.02 -0.11 -9.39
N LEU A 173 -17.65 1.07 -9.87
CA LEU A 173 -16.91 2.05 -9.05
C LEU A 173 -17.75 2.55 -7.87
N CYS A 174 -19.06 2.76 -8.06
CA CYS A 174 -19.98 3.08 -6.98
C CYS A 174 -20.07 1.97 -5.94
N MET A 175 -20.17 0.72 -6.38
CA MET A 175 -20.16 -0.45 -5.48
C MET A 175 -18.87 -0.51 -4.65
N LEU A 176 -17.70 -0.33 -5.26
CA LEU A 176 -16.41 -0.30 -4.55
C LEU A 176 -16.33 0.85 -3.55
N ARG A 177 -16.82 2.04 -3.91
CA ARG A 177 -16.89 3.20 -3.02
C ARG A 177 -17.73 2.89 -1.78
N ASP A 178 -18.90 2.33 -1.98
CA ASP A 178 -19.86 2.07 -0.88
C ASP A 178 -19.34 0.95 0.02
N GLU A 179 -18.69 -0.06 -0.55
CA GLU A 179 -17.99 -1.10 0.21
C GLU A 179 -16.83 -0.54 1.03
N GLY A 180 -16.03 0.36 0.44
CA GLY A 180 -14.94 1.02 1.15
C GLY A 180 -15.45 1.85 2.35
N ARG A 181 -16.56 2.59 2.17
CA ARG A 181 -17.20 3.35 3.25
C ARG A 181 -17.71 2.43 4.36
N ARG A 182 -18.42 1.37 3.99
CA ARG A 182 -18.91 0.38 4.95
C ARG A 182 -17.78 -0.21 5.79
N SER A 183 -16.69 -0.64 5.14
CA SER A 183 -15.53 -1.21 5.82
C SER A 183 -14.83 -0.20 6.74
N ALA A 184 -14.77 1.07 6.36
CA ALA A 184 -14.21 2.13 7.20
C ALA A 184 -15.11 2.41 8.42
N ASP A 185 -16.43 2.46 8.25
CA ASP A 185 -17.39 2.68 9.35
C ASP A 185 -17.33 1.50 10.35
N GLU A 186 -17.26 0.26 9.87
CA GLU A 186 -17.09 -0.92 10.71
C GLU A 186 -15.78 -0.88 11.48
N PHE A 187 -14.67 -0.53 10.81
CA PHE A 187 -13.38 -0.37 11.47
C PHE A 187 -13.46 0.71 12.58
N MET A 188 -14.03 1.85 12.30
CA MET A 188 -14.16 2.93 13.29
C MET A 188 -15.05 2.53 14.48
N ALA A 189 -16.12 1.79 14.24
CA ALA A 189 -17.00 1.29 15.29
C ALA A 189 -16.29 0.26 16.19
N GLN A 190 -15.47 -0.63 15.62
CA GLN A 190 -14.83 -1.73 16.36
C GLN A 190 -13.48 -1.35 16.94
N HIS A 191 -12.70 -0.54 16.22
CA HIS A 191 -11.29 -0.27 16.50
C HIS A 191 -10.92 1.21 16.65
N GLY A 192 -11.88 2.13 16.50
CA GLY A 192 -11.61 3.56 16.58
C GLY A 192 -10.95 3.99 17.91
N SER A 193 -11.30 3.33 19.02
CA SER A 193 -10.67 3.57 20.33
C SER A 193 -9.22 3.08 20.44
N ALA A 194 -8.75 2.23 19.53
CA ALA A 194 -7.37 1.76 19.49
C ALA A 194 -6.42 2.82 18.91
N LEU A 195 -6.94 3.73 18.06
CA LEU A 195 -6.15 4.81 17.47
C LEU A 195 -5.51 5.68 18.56
N GLY A 196 -4.23 5.96 18.43
CA GLY A 196 -3.46 6.68 19.44
C GLY A 196 -3.02 5.86 20.66
N ASN A 197 -3.56 4.66 20.86
CA ASN A 197 -3.34 3.85 22.05
C ASN A 197 -2.54 2.56 21.77
N HIS A 198 -3.02 1.69 20.89
CA HIS A 198 -2.39 0.39 20.57
C HIS A 198 -2.75 -0.06 19.16
N SER A 199 -1.98 -1.02 18.60
CA SER A 199 -2.32 -1.63 17.31
C SER A 199 -3.65 -2.39 17.41
N SER A 200 -4.52 -2.26 16.41
CA SER A 200 -5.70 -3.13 16.25
C SER A 200 -5.41 -4.33 15.33
N PHE A 201 -4.27 -4.33 14.66
CA PHE A 201 -3.80 -5.43 13.84
C PHE A 201 -2.79 -6.27 14.64
N ASP A 202 -3.02 -7.58 14.69
CA ASP A 202 -2.12 -8.51 15.36
C ASP A 202 -0.89 -8.78 14.50
N LEU A 203 0.22 -8.11 14.87
CA LEU A 203 1.50 -8.30 14.20
C LEU A 203 2.21 -9.57 14.64
N ASP A 204 1.97 -10.05 15.86
CA ASP A 204 2.68 -11.20 16.43
C ASP A 204 2.23 -12.50 15.77
N ALA A 205 0.97 -12.58 15.36
CA ALA A 205 0.45 -13.69 14.56
C ALA A 205 1.21 -13.90 13.23
N LEU A 206 1.86 -12.82 12.69
CA LEU A 206 2.69 -12.96 11.49
C LEU A 206 4.01 -13.68 11.73
N LEU A 207 4.44 -13.83 12.98
CA LEU A 207 5.66 -14.55 13.36
C LEU A 207 5.42 -16.03 13.59
N GLU A 208 4.18 -16.43 13.93
CA GLU A 208 3.83 -17.82 14.24
C GLU A 208 3.74 -18.73 13.01
N GLY A 209 3.62 -18.16 11.81
CA GLY A 209 3.40 -18.89 10.55
C GLY A 209 4.65 -19.09 9.68
N THR A 210 5.85 -19.01 10.25
CA THR A 210 7.15 -19.17 9.52
C THR A 210 8.00 -20.28 10.05
#